data_a484b2b524a3240ec1a164115469404d
#
_entry.id   a484b2b524a3240ec1a164115469404d
#
_cell.length_a   1.000
_cell.length_b   1.000
_cell.length_c   1.000
_cell.angle_alpha   90.00
_cell.angle_beta   90.00
_cell.angle_gamma   90.00
#
_symmetry.space_group_name_H-M   'P 1'
#
loop_
_entity.id
_entity.type
_entity.pdbx_description
1 polymer ?
#
loop_
_entity_poly.entity_id
_entity_poly.type
_entity_poly.pdbx_seq_one_letter_code
_entity_poly.pdbx_strand_id
1 'polypeptide(L)'
;MRKLIWLFPLVLLSACGSDDKKNSAPVFAEASFVTETETQVMDKLMATDPDGDMLSYSIDSQPANGSLTLNSNGDFVYQPKAEYTGSDSFVARVTDGEFTASATIRVDVNRAIVSFLQYSKAAFAQQETDMALSTNGRDFTQDTEDTADYAEVFQ
;
A
#
# COMPACT_ATOMS: atom_id res chain seq x y z
N MET A 1 -43.65 -51.73 56.22
CA MET A 1 -43.90 -51.43 54.82
C MET A 1 -42.87 -50.31 54.41
N ARG A 2 -41.75 -50.66 53.77
CA ARG A 2 -40.70 -49.73 53.39
C ARG A 2 -40.95 -49.37 51.90
N LYS A 3 -41.27 -48.11 51.62
CA LYS A 3 -41.39 -47.58 50.26
C LYS A 3 -40.03 -47.30 49.72
N LEU A 4 -39.60 -47.96 48.65
CA LEU A 4 -38.38 -47.75 47.91
C LEU A 4 -38.63 -46.62 46.89
N ILE A 5 -37.99 -45.47 47.09
CA ILE A 5 -38.05 -44.36 46.17
C ILE A 5 -36.91 -44.55 45.17
N TRP A 6 -37.24 -44.83 43.92
CA TRP A 6 -36.29 -44.83 42.80
C TRP A 6 -36.04 -43.41 42.34
N LEU A 7 -34.83 -42.91 42.62
CA LEU A 7 -34.31 -41.68 41.99
C LEU A 7 -33.79 -42.06 40.61
N PHE A 8 -34.47 -41.61 39.57
CA PHE A 8 -33.90 -41.59 38.22
C PHE A 8 -32.94 -40.41 38.09
N PRO A 9 -31.66 -40.61 37.67
CA PRO A 9 -30.82 -39.49 37.33
C PRO A 9 -31.24 -38.93 35.99
N LEU A 10 -31.68 -37.67 35.99
CA LEU A 10 -31.91 -36.87 34.80
C LEU A 10 -30.55 -36.56 34.15
N VAL A 11 -30.19 -37.33 33.13
CA VAL A 11 -29.04 -37.03 32.26
C VAL A 11 -29.42 -35.85 31.38
N LEU A 12 -28.94 -34.65 31.72
CA LEU A 12 -28.97 -33.52 30.84
C LEU A 12 -27.92 -33.74 29.75
N LEU A 13 -28.36 -34.24 28.60
CA LEU A 13 -27.60 -34.17 27.36
C LEU A 13 -27.51 -32.67 26.98
N SER A 14 -26.40 -32.00 27.31
CA SER A 14 -26.06 -30.76 26.68
C SER A 14 -25.71 -31.10 25.21
N ALA A 15 -26.65 -30.90 24.32
CA ALA A 15 -26.38 -30.85 22.91
C ALA A 15 -25.50 -29.61 22.67
N CYS A 16 -24.19 -29.82 22.59
CA CYS A 16 -23.27 -28.86 21.97
C CYS A 16 -23.64 -28.85 20.50
N GLY A 17 -24.54 -27.95 20.09
CA GLY A 17 -24.73 -27.62 18.69
C GLY A 17 -23.45 -26.99 18.22
N SER A 18 -22.62 -27.70 17.47
CA SER A 18 -21.63 -27.09 16.61
C SER A 18 -22.42 -26.33 15.53
N ASP A 19 -22.58 -25.03 15.70
CA ASP A 19 -22.88 -24.18 14.58
C ASP A 19 -21.64 -24.26 13.66
N ASP A 20 -21.67 -25.17 12.71
CA ASP A 20 -20.70 -25.26 11.62
C ASP A 20 -20.94 -24.04 10.72
N LYS A 21 -20.53 -22.86 11.21
CA LYS A 21 -20.44 -21.67 10.38
C LYS A 21 -19.41 -21.98 9.31
N LYS A 22 -19.88 -22.10 8.09
CA LYS A 22 -19.02 -22.28 6.94
C LYS A 22 -18.19 -20.99 6.80
N ASN A 23 -16.87 -21.13 6.86
CA ASN A 23 -15.95 -20.01 6.65
C ASN A 23 -16.15 -19.41 5.25
N SER A 24 -16.08 -18.10 5.15
CA SER A 24 -16.22 -17.28 3.94
C SER A 24 -14.88 -16.66 3.58
N ALA A 25 -14.59 -16.55 2.28
CA ALA A 25 -13.34 -15.95 1.84
C ALA A 25 -13.28 -14.44 2.14
N PRO A 26 -12.10 -13.89 2.42
CA PRO A 26 -11.89 -12.46 2.59
C PRO A 26 -12.17 -11.69 1.29
N VAL A 27 -12.52 -10.41 1.41
CA VAL A 27 -12.83 -9.51 0.30
C VAL A 27 -11.94 -8.28 0.37
N PHE A 28 -11.16 -8.04 -0.69
CA PHE A 28 -10.40 -6.80 -0.84
C PHE A 28 -11.31 -5.60 -1.06
N ALA A 29 -10.99 -4.48 -0.41
CA ALA A 29 -11.49 -3.18 -0.83
C ALA A 29 -10.75 -2.76 -2.11
N GLU A 30 -11.47 -2.13 -3.06
CA GLU A 30 -10.82 -1.54 -4.23
C GLU A 30 -9.82 -0.46 -3.77
N ALA A 31 -8.61 -0.51 -4.31
CA ALA A 31 -7.57 0.45 -3.97
C ALA A 31 -6.79 0.88 -5.22
N SER A 32 -6.61 2.19 -5.33
CA SER A 32 -5.70 2.81 -6.28
C SER A 32 -4.98 3.96 -5.60
N PHE A 33 -3.73 4.16 -5.95
CA PHE A 33 -2.88 5.17 -5.34
C PHE A 33 -2.30 6.08 -6.40
N VAL A 34 -2.02 7.31 -6.01
CA VAL A 34 -1.39 8.31 -6.88
C VAL A 34 -0.16 8.84 -6.15
N THR A 35 0.92 8.97 -6.89
CA THR A 35 2.15 9.61 -6.39
C THR A 35 2.80 10.42 -7.49
N GLU A 36 3.93 11.02 -7.19
CA GLU A 36 4.78 11.70 -8.16
C GLU A 36 6.07 10.89 -8.36
N THR A 37 6.76 11.17 -9.48
CA THR A 37 8.06 10.56 -9.73
C THR A 37 8.99 10.74 -8.54
N GLU A 38 9.77 9.69 -8.22
CA GLU A 38 10.72 9.64 -7.10
C GLU A 38 10.10 9.75 -5.69
N THR A 39 8.77 9.92 -5.59
CA THR A 39 8.06 10.01 -4.31
C THR A 39 7.43 8.68 -3.95
N GLN A 40 7.77 8.15 -2.77
CA GLN A 40 7.21 6.89 -2.29
C GLN A 40 5.77 7.05 -1.79
N VAL A 41 4.97 6.00 -1.99
CA VAL A 41 3.67 5.82 -1.33
C VAL A 41 3.87 4.95 -0.10
N MET A 42 3.37 5.41 1.04
CA MET A 42 3.24 4.60 2.26
C MET A 42 1.78 4.60 2.66
N ASP A 43 1.15 3.44 2.61
CA ASP A 43 -0.27 3.29 2.89
C ASP A 43 -0.59 1.86 3.34
N LYS A 44 -1.86 1.54 3.46
CA LYS A 44 -2.35 0.26 3.93
C LYS A 44 -3.39 -0.33 2.99
N LEU A 45 -3.23 -1.59 2.63
CA LEU A 45 -4.25 -2.36 1.94
C LEU A 45 -5.35 -2.77 2.92
N MET A 46 -6.59 -2.66 2.48
CA MET A 46 -7.76 -2.98 3.27
C MET A 46 -8.50 -4.18 2.66
N ALA A 47 -8.84 -5.12 3.53
CA ALA A 47 -9.76 -6.21 3.21
C ALA A 47 -10.67 -6.45 4.40
N THR A 48 -11.80 -7.10 4.16
CA THR A 48 -12.76 -7.49 5.20
C THR A 48 -13.01 -8.98 5.11
N ASP A 49 -13.23 -9.59 6.26
CA ASP A 49 -13.67 -10.96 6.35
C ASP A 49 -15.11 -11.00 6.87
N PRO A 50 -16.04 -11.76 6.20
CA PRO A 50 -17.43 -11.83 6.63
C PRO A 50 -17.63 -12.52 7.98
N ASP A 51 -16.72 -13.41 8.37
CA ASP A 51 -16.76 -14.14 9.64
C ASP A 51 -15.95 -13.44 10.74
N GLY A 52 -15.17 -12.43 10.37
CA GLY A 52 -14.36 -11.62 11.28
C GLY A 52 -13.01 -12.25 11.59
N ASP A 53 -12.52 -13.14 10.73
CA ASP A 53 -11.25 -13.83 10.92
C ASP A 53 -10.05 -12.91 10.71
N MET A 54 -8.91 -13.31 11.27
CA MET A 54 -7.68 -12.55 11.21
C MET A 54 -7.08 -12.63 9.80
N LEU A 55 -6.86 -11.47 9.18
CA LEU A 55 -6.33 -11.37 7.83
C LEU A 55 -4.81 -11.21 7.81
N SER A 56 -4.17 -11.91 6.85
CA SER A 56 -2.74 -11.80 6.58
C SER A 56 -2.49 -11.49 5.10
N TYR A 57 -1.64 -10.50 4.82
CA TYR A 57 -1.36 -10.01 3.48
C TYR A 57 -0.01 -10.49 2.97
N SER A 58 0.10 -10.69 1.64
CA SER A 58 1.34 -11.04 0.95
C SER A 58 1.34 -10.50 -0.48
N ILE A 59 2.53 -10.46 -1.10
CA ILE A 59 2.69 -10.06 -2.50
C ILE A 59 2.57 -11.31 -3.37
N ASP A 60 1.72 -11.24 -4.38
CA ASP A 60 1.56 -12.28 -5.41
C ASP A 60 2.34 -11.93 -6.69
N SER A 61 2.39 -10.63 -7.05
CA SER A 61 3.19 -10.12 -8.16
C SER A 61 3.75 -8.74 -7.82
N GLN A 62 5.05 -8.57 -8.09
CA GLN A 62 5.74 -7.29 -7.91
C GLN A 62 5.38 -6.28 -9.01
N PRO A 63 5.46 -4.98 -8.75
CA PRO A 63 5.29 -3.96 -9.77
C PRO A 63 6.47 -3.98 -10.77
N ALA A 64 6.20 -3.57 -12.02
CA ALA A 64 7.22 -3.54 -13.07
C ALA A 64 8.13 -2.32 -12.98
N ASN A 65 7.61 -1.19 -12.53
CA ASN A 65 8.27 0.11 -12.58
C ASN A 65 8.55 0.72 -11.21
N GLY A 66 8.59 -0.11 -10.17
CA GLY A 66 8.88 0.29 -8.81
C GLY A 66 9.41 -0.86 -7.97
N SER A 67 9.67 -0.58 -6.70
CA SER A 67 9.90 -1.59 -5.67
C SER A 67 8.77 -1.54 -4.64
N LEU A 68 8.35 -2.71 -4.16
CA LEU A 68 7.26 -2.84 -3.21
C LEU A 68 7.70 -3.67 -2.01
N THR A 69 7.40 -3.19 -0.81
CA THR A 69 7.38 -3.98 0.41
C THR A 69 5.98 -4.00 0.98
N LEU A 70 5.53 -5.14 1.45
CA LEU A 70 4.20 -5.33 2.05
C LEU A 70 4.35 -6.17 3.31
N ASN A 71 3.84 -5.67 4.41
CA ASN A 71 3.79 -6.36 5.69
C ASN A 71 2.51 -7.22 5.79
N SER A 72 2.56 -8.25 6.61
CA SER A 72 1.42 -9.15 6.82
C SER A 72 0.17 -8.46 7.41
N ASN A 73 0.31 -7.28 7.99
CA ASN A 73 -0.81 -6.47 8.49
C ASN A 73 -1.43 -5.55 7.42
N GLY A 74 -0.91 -5.58 6.17
CA GLY A 74 -1.40 -4.78 5.05
C GLY A 74 -0.64 -3.47 4.81
N ASP A 75 0.21 -3.02 5.74
CA ASP A 75 1.02 -1.81 5.52
C ASP A 75 2.03 -2.04 4.40
N PHE A 76 2.12 -1.11 3.46
CA PHE A 76 3.02 -1.24 2.32
C PHE A 76 3.78 0.05 2.04
N VAL A 77 4.90 -0.11 1.36
CA VAL A 77 5.69 0.98 0.78
C VAL A 77 5.96 0.65 -0.68
N TYR A 78 5.52 1.53 -1.57
CA TYR A 78 5.85 1.48 -2.99
C TYR A 78 6.77 2.65 -3.34
N GLN A 79 7.90 2.38 -3.98
CA GLN A 79 8.86 3.37 -4.47
C GLN A 79 8.95 3.26 -5.99
N PRO A 80 8.51 4.29 -6.76
CA PRO A 80 8.73 4.32 -8.20
C PRO A 80 10.22 4.26 -8.55
N LYS A 81 10.55 3.68 -9.71
CA LYS A 81 11.89 3.84 -10.28
C LYS A 81 12.16 5.31 -10.56
N ALA A 82 13.44 5.69 -10.53
CA ALA A 82 13.84 7.05 -10.89
C ALA A 82 13.28 7.44 -12.26
N GLU A 83 12.79 8.68 -12.35
CA GLU A 83 12.26 9.30 -13.58
C GLU A 83 11.00 8.62 -14.18
N TYR A 84 10.51 7.53 -13.59
CA TYR A 84 9.32 6.84 -14.08
C TYR A 84 8.07 7.71 -13.87
N THR A 85 7.25 7.79 -14.91
CA THR A 85 5.90 8.35 -14.89
C THR A 85 4.95 7.42 -15.67
N GLY A 86 3.71 7.36 -15.24
CA GLY A 86 2.70 6.50 -15.84
C GLY A 86 2.07 5.56 -14.84
N SER A 87 1.34 4.56 -15.33
CA SER A 87 0.65 3.60 -14.49
C SER A 87 1.51 2.36 -14.24
N ASP A 88 1.60 1.95 -13.00
CA ASP A 88 2.16 0.68 -12.56
C ASP A 88 1.12 -0.11 -11.77
N SER A 89 1.38 -1.37 -11.51
CA SER A 89 0.48 -2.21 -10.72
C SER A 89 1.22 -3.38 -10.09
N PHE A 90 0.67 -3.86 -8.98
CA PHE A 90 1.10 -5.09 -8.32
C PHE A 90 -0.12 -5.93 -7.93
N VAL A 91 0.08 -7.21 -7.67
CA VAL A 91 -0.96 -8.09 -7.16
C VAL A 91 -0.68 -8.42 -5.71
N ALA A 92 -1.63 -8.10 -4.85
CA ALA A 92 -1.62 -8.48 -3.45
C ALA A 92 -2.61 -9.63 -3.21
N ARG A 93 -2.27 -10.46 -2.23
CA ARG A 93 -3.08 -11.56 -1.72
C ARG A 93 -3.39 -11.32 -0.26
N VAL A 94 -4.60 -11.67 0.16
CA VAL A 94 -5.03 -11.74 1.55
C VAL A 94 -5.56 -13.14 1.86
N THR A 95 -5.31 -13.63 3.06
CA THR A 95 -5.81 -14.91 3.56
C THR A 95 -6.36 -14.76 4.97
N ASP A 96 -7.40 -15.51 5.28
CA ASP A 96 -7.96 -15.74 6.61
C ASP A 96 -7.36 -16.98 7.30
N GLY A 97 -6.51 -17.74 6.59
CA GLY A 97 -5.90 -18.99 7.03
C GLY A 97 -6.50 -20.23 6.34
N GLU A 98 -7.72 -20.15 5.81
CA GLU A 98 -8.38 -21.22 5.05
C GLU A 98 -8.59 -20.84 3.58
N PHE A 99 -9.08 -19.63 3.32
CA PHE A 99 -9.32 -19.09 1.99
C PHE A 99 -8.38 -17.94 1.66
N THR A 100 -8.33 -17.62 0.38
CA THR A 100 -7.51 -16.50 -0.13
C THR A 100 -8.30 -15.69 -1.14
N ALA A 101 -8.02 -14.38 -1.17
CA ALA A 101 -8.43 -13.49 -2.25
C ALA A 101 -7.23 -12.72 -2.77
N SER A 102 -7.24 -12.33 -4.05
CA SER A 102 -6.19 -11.51 -4.65
C SER A 102 -6.80 -10.30 -5.35
N ALA A 103 -6.08 -9.18 -5.34
CA ALA A 103 -6.49 -7.97 -6.02
C ALA A 103 -5.31 -7.34 -6.74
N THR A 104 -5.58 -6.74 -7.92
CA THR A 104 -4.61 -5.89 -8.61
C THR A 104 -4.75 -4.48 -8.09
N ILE A 105 -3.65 -3.97 -7.54
CA ILE A 105 -3.55 -2.61 -6.99
C ILE A 105 -2.83 -1.75 -8.01
N ARG A 106 -3.47 -0.66 -8.42
CA ARG A 106 -2.94 0.31 -9.38
C ARG A 106 -2.25 1.45 -8.66
N VAL A 107 -1.11 1.89 -9.21
CA VAL A 107 -0.40 3.10 -8.78
C VAL A 107 -0.16 3.98 -10.00
N ASP A 108 -0.71 5.19 -10.00
CA ASP A 108 -0.45 6.19 -11.03
C ASP A 108 0.64 7.14 -10.54
N VAL A 109 1.75 7.17 -11.27
CA VAL A 109 2.92 8.02 -10.99
C VAL A 109 2.89 9.23 -11.90
N ASN A 110 2.59 10.38 -11.35
CA ASN A 110 2.54 11.65 -12.06
C ASN A 110 3.94 12.26 -12.17
N ARG A 111 4.06 13.27 -13.03
CA ARG A 111 5.26 14.13 -13.07
C ARG A 111 5.31 14.97 -11.81
N ALA A 112 6.49 15.08 -11.22
CA ALA A 112 6.72 16.04 -10.14
C ALA A 112 6.69 17.47 -10.68
N ILE A 113 5.95 18.36 -10.02
CA ILE A 113 5.95 19.80 -10.34
C ILE A 113 7.03 20.46 -9.49
N VAL A 114 8.04 21.02 -10.14
CA VAL A 114 9.18 21.65 -9.47
C VAL A 114 9.35 23.11 -9.91
N SER A 115 9.79 23.94 -8.99
CA SER A 115 10.17 25.33 -9.28
C SER A 115 11.40 25.35 -10.18
N PHE A 116 11.32 26.05 -11.29
CA PHE A 116 12.47 26.21 -12.20
C PHE A 116 13.63 26.94 -11.51
N LEU A 117 13.35 27.94 -10.70
CA LEU A 117 14.36 28.69 -9.95
C LEU A 117 15.08 27.75 -8.97
N GLN A 118 14.36 26.96 -8.19
CA GLN A 118 14.99 26.06 -7.21
C GLN A 118 15.82 24.98 -7.90
N TYR A 119 15.31 24.44 -9.01
CA TYR A 119 16.03 23.45 -9.79
C TYR A 119 17.33 24.02 -10.39
N SER A 120 17.28 25.22 -10.98
CA SER A 120 18.46 25.88 -11.55
C SER A 120 19.50 26.21 -10.48
N LYS A 121 19.10 26.75 -9.32
CA LYS A 121 20.01 26.98 -8.19
C LYS A 121 20.71 25.69 -7.74
N ALA A 122 19.97 24.60 -7.65
CA ALA A 122 20.55 23.30 -7.30
C ALA A 122 21.52 22.79 -8.39
N ALA A 123 21.20 22.99 -9.67
CA ALA A 123 22.07 22.61 -10.78
C ALA A 123 23.40 23.41 -10.79
N PHE A 124 23.33 24.71 -10.52
CA PHE A 124 24.52 25.56 -10.44
C PHE A 124 25.38 25.29 -9.19
N ALA A 125 24.78 24.75 -8.13
CA ALA A 125 25.52 24.41 -6.91
C ALA A 125 26.26 23.06 -7.00
N GLN A 126 26.05 22.28 -8.08
CA GLN A 126 26.74 21.00 -8.28
C GLN A 126 28.24 21.19 -8.53
N GLN A 127 29.04 20.24 -8.04
CA GLN A 127 30.47 20.14 -8.35
C GLN A 127 30.66 19.30 -9.62
N GLU A 128 31.81 19.38 -10.25
CA GLU A 128 32.16 18.64 -11.46
C GLU A 128 32.02 17.09 -11.32
N THR A 129 32.13 16.60 -10.08
CA THR A 129 32.02 15.16 -9.75
C THR A 129 30.61 14.69 -9.47
N ASP A 130 29.65 15.61 -9.38
CA ASP A 130 28.27 15.28 -9.09
C ASP A 130 27.56 14.73 -10.33
N MET A 131 26.59 13.85 -10.11
CA MET A 131 25.70 13.45 -11.20
C MET A 131 24.79 14.61 -11.57
N ALA A 132 24.63 14.85 -12.88
CA ALA A 132 23.73 15.87 -13.38
C ALA A 132 22.29 15.64 -12.86
N LEU A 133 21.61 16.70 -12.47
CA LEU A 133 20.22 16.65 -12.06
C LEU A 133 19.35 16.25 -13.26
N SER A 134 18.47 15.28 -13.07
CA SER A 134 17.55 14.85 -14.10
C SER A 134 16.36 15.78 -14.25
N THR A 135 16.01 16.10 -15.49
CA THR A 135 14.78 16.80 -15.84
C THR A 135 13.63 15.87 -16.18
N ASN A 136 13.91 14.58 -16.35
CA ASN A 136 12.91 13.60 -16.72
C ASN A 136 11.88 13.39 -15.59
N GLY A 137 10.63 13.23 -15.96
CA GLY A 137 9.54 13.02 -15.00
C GLY A 137 9.17 14.27 -14.20
N ARG A 138 9.63 15.46 -14.57
CA ARG A 138 9.33 16.73 -13.91
C ARG A 138 8.69 17.73 -14.87
N ASP A 139 7.72 18.45 -14.36
CA ASP A 139 7.18 19.65 -14.98
C ASP A 139 7.66 20.87 -14.20
N PHE A 140 8.09 21.90 -14.91
CA PHE A 140 8.64 23.10 -14.28
C PHE A 140 7.59 24.20 -14.21
N THR A 141 7.38 24.78 -13.03
CA THR A 141 6.65 26.02 -12.89
C THR A 141 7.58 27.19 -13.20
N GLN A 142 7.07 28.14 -13.98
CA GLN A 142 7.77 29.40 -14.18
C GLN A 142 7.57 30.26 -12.92
N ASP A 143 8.64 30.49 -12.20
CA ASP A 143 8.64 31.39 -11.05
C ASP A 143 8.60 32.85 -11.56
N THR A 144 8.19 33.76 -10.70
CA THR A 144 8.20 35.20 -11.01
C THR A 144 9.62 35.63 -11.39
N GLU A 145 9.73 36.26 -12.54
CA GLU A 145 11.02 36.73 -13.10
C GLU A 145 11.57 37.92 -12.30
N ASP A 146 12.03 37.70 -11.09
CA ASP A 146 12.85 38.66 -10.40
C ASP A 146 14.32 38.28 -10.64
N THR A 147 15.01 39.13 -11.42
CA THR A 147 16.44 38.94 -11.70
C THR A 147 17.31 39.00 -10.45
N ALA A 148 16.78 39.52 -9.33
CA ALA A 148 17.41 39.48 -8.02
C ALA A 148 17.56 38.06 -7.48
N ASP A 149 16.65 37.17 -7.82
CA ASP A 149 16.66 35.76 -7.38
C ASP A 149 17.85 34.97 -7.96
N TYR A 150 18.41 35.42 -9.09
CA TYR A 150 19.58 34.80 -9.72
C TYR A 150 20.88 35.48 -9.36
N ALA A 151 20.87 36.64 -8.70
CA ALA A 151 22.08 37.39 -8.37
C ALA A 151 23.03 36.59 -7.46
N GLU A 152 22.53 35.67 -6.65
CA GLU A 152 23.35 34.81 -5.79
C GLU A 152 23.99 33.64 -6.54
N VAL A 153 23.52 33.32 -7.75
CA VAL A 153 24.00 32.16 -8.53
C VAL A 153 25.25 32.50 -9.33
N PHE A 154 25.49 33.81 -9.58
CA PHE A 154 26.58 34.28 -10.41
C PHE A 154 27.69 35.01 -9.60
N GLN A 155 27.72 34.85 -8.30
CA GLN A 155 28.82 35.30 -7.44
C GLN A 155 29.75 34.11 -7.13
#